data_f2bf6bcd90ea27038992081d8bee7b06
#
_entry.id   f2bf6bcd90ea27038992081d8bee7b06
#
_cell.length_a   1.000
_cell.length_b   1.000
_cell.length_c   1.000
_cell.angle_alpha   90.00
_cell.angle_beta   90.00
_cell.angle_gamma   90.00
#
_symmetry.space_group_name_H-M   'P 1'
#
loop_
_entity.id
_entity.type
_entity.pdbx_description
1 polymer ?
#
loop_
_entity_poly.entity_id
_entity_poly.type
_entity_poly.pdbx_seq_one_letter_code
_entity_poly.pdbx_strand_id
1 'polypeptide(L)'
;MILVLDNYDSFTYNLVHYIGECGEEVLVVRNDEISVDEVDHLNPKKIVVSPGPCTPAEAGISIELIKSSSVPVLGVCLGHQAIGAAFGAKIIKAPEIFHGKLSEVRHNQEELFQNIESPYPVVRYHSLIIEKDSLPDELEITGVLEENPDIIMAVQHKERPIYGVQFHPESIDTHYGCLLYTSPSPRDS
;
A
#
# COMPACT_ATOMS: atom_id res chain seq x y z
N MET A 1 -2.40 -2.61 -18.02
CA MET A 1 -1.74 -1.40 -17.49
C MET A 1 -2.04 -1.27 -16.01
N ILE A 2 -1.01 -0.96 -15.21
CA ILE A 2 -1.13 -0.60 -13.81
C ILE A 2 -1.09 0.92 -13.70
N LEU A 3 -2.06 1.53 -13.03
CA LEU A 3 -2.04 2.95 -12.70
C LEU A 3 -1.30 3.17 -11.39
N VAL A 4 -0.30 4.04 -11.39
CA VAL A 4 0.35 4.53 -10.18
C VAL A 4 -0.14 5.95 -9.91
N LEU A 5 -0.88 6.12 -8.81
CA LEU A 5 -1.28 7.43 -8.32
C LEU A 5 -0.12 8.01 -7.51
N ASP A 6 0.52 9.03 -8.04
CA ASP A 6 1.71 9.65 -7.45
C ASP A 6 1.33 10.70 -6.41
N ASN A 7 1.73 10.47 -5.17
CA ASN A 7 1.54 11.38 -4.05
C ASN A 7 2.71 12.35 -3.85
N TYR A 8 3.38 12.76 -4.95
CA TYR A 8 4.52 13.68 -4.91
C TYR A 8 5.70 13.16 -4.08
N ASP A 9 5.97 11.86 -4.23
CA ASP A 9 7.04 11.19 -3.50
C ASP A 9 8.28 11.03 -4.37
N SER A 10 9.46 11.23 -3.75
CA SER A 10 10.73 11.04 -4.44
C SER A 10 11.02 9.58 -4.82
N PHE A 11 10.36 8.63 -4.16
CA PHE A 11 10.49 7.20 -4.46
C PHE A 11 9.53 6.68 -5.54
N THR A 12 8.62 7.50 -6.04
CA THR A 12 7.62 7.07 -7.03
C THR A 12 8.28 6.51 -8.30
N TYR A 13 9.34 7.13 -8.80
CA TYR A 13 10.05 6.63 -9.99
C TYR A 13 10.73 5.28 -9.76
N ASN A 14 11.27 5.05 -8.57
CA ASN A 14 11.83 3.75 -8.20
C ASN A 14 10.74 2.68 -8.17
N LEU A 15 9.59 3.00 -7.61
CA LEU A 15 8.41 2.15 -7.60
C LEU A 15 7.94 1.81 -9.02
N VAL A 16 7.83 2.82 -9.90
CA VAL A 16 7.43 2.67 -11.31
C VAL A 16 8.43 1.78 -12.07
N HIS A 17 9.71 2.06 -11.92
CA HIS A 17 10.77 1.28 -12.54
C HIS A 17 10.71 -0.19 -12.11
N TYR A 18 10.52 -0.40 -10.82
CA TYR A 18 10.41 -1.71 -10.22
C TYR A 18 9.21 -2.51 -10.75
N ILE A 19 8.03 -1.90 -10.84
CA ILE A 19 6.84 -2.54 -11.40
C ILE A 19 7.06 -2.86 -12.89
N GLY A 20 7.70 -1.95 -13.62
CA GLY A 20 8.06 -2.15 -15.02
C GLY A 20 9.03 -3.32 -15.23
N GLU A 21 10.01 -3.49 -14.34
CA GLU A 21 10.92 -4.64 -14.35
C GLU A 21 10.20 -5.97 -14.11
N CYS A 22 9.07 -5.94 -13.41
CA CYS A 22 8.20 -7.10 -13.22
C CYS A 22 7.36 -7.45 -14.46
N GLY A 23 7.52 -6.72 -15.57
CA GLY A 23 6.87 -6.98 -16.86
C GLY A 23 5.52 -6.31 -17.06
N GLU A 24 5.15 -5.37 -16.20
CA GLU A 24 3.87 -4.66 -16.29
C GLU A 24 4.01 -3.27 -16.93
N GLU A 25 3.04 -2.90 -17.77
CA GLU A 25 2.90 -1.55 -18.29
C GLU A 25 2.37 -0.61 -17.20
N VAL A 26 3.03 0.54 -17.01
CA VAL A 26 2.73 1.48 -15.93
C VAL A 26 2.36 2.84 -16.49
N LEU A 27 1.27 3.43 -16.00
CA LEU A 27 0.90 4.83 -16.20
C LEU A 27 0.98 5.54 -14.85
N VAL A 28 1.73 6.65 -14.79
CA VAL A 28 1.87 7.48 -13.59
C VAL A 28 1.05 8.75 -13.75
N VAL A 29 0.21 9.04 -12.76
CA VAL A 29 -0.57 10.28 -12.72
C VAL A 29 -0.54 10.83 -11.30
N ARG A 30 -0.35 12.14 -11.15
CA ARG A 30 -0.35 12.80 -9.84
C ARG A 30 -1.75 12.86 -9.23
N ASN A 31 -1.80 12.84 -7.91
CA ASN A 31 -3.03 12.75 -7.12
C ASN A 31 -3.99 13.94 -7.28
N ASP A 32 -3.52 15.06 -7.81
CA ASP A 32 -4.27 16.30 -8.06
C ASP A 32 -4.46 16.64 -9.56
N GLU A 33 -3.94 15.78 -10.44
CA GLU A 33 -4.00 15.97 -11.90
C GLU A 33 -5.04 15.08 -12.58
N ILE A 34 -5.77 14.26 -11.82
CA ILE A 34 -6.77 13.33 -12.33
C ILE A 34 -7.94 13.24 -11.36
N SER A 35 -9.13 13.02 -11.87
CA SER A 35 -10.33 12.73 -11.08
C SER A 35 -10.59 11.22 -11.01
N VAL A 36 -11.43 10.80 -10.06
CA VAL A 36 -11.86 9.39 -9.94
C VAL A 36 -12.54 8.92 -11.22
N ASP A 37 -13.42 9.74 -11.80
CA ASP A 37 -14.11 9.41 -13.06
C ASP A 37 -13.12 9.19 -14.22
N GLU A 38 -12.08 10.01 -14.29
CA GLU A 38 -11.03 9.84 -15.31
C GLU A 38 -10.23 8.54 -15.11
N VAL A 39 -9.97 8.15 -13.86
CA VAL A 39 -9.34 6.84 -13.56
C VAL A 39 -10.22 5.70 -14.04
N ASP A 40 -11.52 5.77 -13.80
CA ASP A 40 -12.47 4.74 -14.27
C ASP A 40 -12.48 4.65 -15.81
N HIS A 41 -12.40 5.78 -16.50
CA HIS A 41 -12.31 5.81 -17.98
C HIS A 41 -11.00 5.20 -18.52
N LEU A 42 -9.90 5.34 -17.79
CA LEU A 42 -8.63 4.69 -18.14
C LEU A 42 -8.69 3.17 -18.01
N ASN A 43 -9.61 2.67 -17.22
CA ASN A 43 -9.84 1.25 -16.99
C ASN A 43 -8.56 0.46 -16.67
N PRO A 44 -7.79 0.86 -15.64
CA PRO A 44 -6.57 0.16 -15.28
C PRO A 44 -6.88 -1.26 -14.78
N LYS A 45 -5.94 -2.15 -14.94
CA LYS A 45 -5.99 -3.51 -14.39
C LYS A 45 -5.90 -3.52 -12.87
N LYS A 46 -5.03 -2.64 -12.34
CA LYS A 46 -4.75 -2.46 -10.92
C LYS A 46 -4.35 -1.02 -10.67
N ILE A 47 -4.49 -0.59 -9.42
CA ILE A 47 -4.07 0.74 -8.96
C ILE A 47 -3.05 0.56 -7.84
N VAL A 48 -1.95 1.30 -7.91
CA VAL A 48 -0.99 1.44 -6.83
C VAL A 48 -1.05 2.88 -6.34
N VAL A 49 -1.35 3.06 -5.05
CA VAL A 49 -1.32 4.37 -4.40
C VAL A 49 0.05 4.53 -3.74
N SER A 50 0.85 5.47 -4.24
CA SER A 50 2.26 5.59 -3.89
C SER A 50 2.50 6.08 -2.46
N PRO A 51 3.72 5.91 -1.94
CA PRO A 51 4.19 6.69 -0.80
C PRO A 51 4.03 8.19 -1.06
N GLY A 52 4.18 8.99 -0.03
CA GLY A 52 4.16 10.44 -0.14
C GLY A 52 4.42 11.13 1.19
N PRO A 53 4.64 12.45 1.16
CA PRO A 53 4.77 13.25 2.36
C PRO A 53 3.41 13.52 3.01
N CYS A 54 3.43 14.07 4.22
CA CYS A 54 2.25 14.56 4.94
C CYS A 54 1.27 13.44 5.37
N THR A 55 -0.02 13.75 5.38
CA THR A 55 -1.08 12.84 5.83
C THR A 55 -1.95 12.38 4.67
N PRO A 56 -2.71 11.29 4.82
CA PRO A 56 -3.64 10.83 3.79
C PRO A 56 -4.70 11.88 3.39
N ALA A 57 -5.11 12.74 4.32
CA ALA A 57 -6.07 13.80 4.03
C ALA A 57 -5.54 14.84 3.02
N GLU A 58 -4.22 14.94 2.89
CA GLU A 58 -3.53 15.86 1.98
C GLU A 58 -3.11 15.18 0.66
N ALA A 59 -3.51 13.92 0.45
CA ALA A 59 -3.09 13.09 -0.68
C ALA A 59 -4.07 13.13 -1.87
N GLY A 60 -4.63 14.30 -2.17
CA GLY A 60 -5.52 14.50 -3.32
C GLY A 60 -6.69 13.52 -3.35
N ILE A 61 -6.89 12.82 -4.45
CA ILE A 61 -8.00 11.87 -4.64
C ILE A 61 -7.76 10.49 -4.00
N SER A 62 -6.64 10.26 -3.31
CA SER A 62 -6.25 8.91 -2.84
C SER A 62 -7.34 8.21 -2.04
N ILE A 63 -7.91 8.89 -1.04
CA ILE A 63 -8.98 8.32 -0.19
C ILE A 63 -10.25 8.02 -1.01
N GLU A 64 -10.67 8.96 -1.83
CA GLU A 64 -11.87 8.81 -2.68
C GLU A 64 -11.71 7.67 -3.67
N LEU A 65 -10.56 7.59 -4.33
CA LEU A 65 -10.23 6.53 -5.28
C LEU A 65 -10.26 5.16 -4.63
N ILE A 66 -9.68 5.02 -3.44
CA ILE A 66 -9.69 3.75 -2.68
C ILE A 66 -11.12 3.32 -2.36
N LYS A 67 -11.97 4.26 -1.92
CA LYS A 67 -13.36 3.97 -1.59
C LYS A 67 -14.17 3.48 -2.78
N SER A 68 -13.98 4.07 -3.95
CA SER A 68 -14.80 3.85 -5.14
C SER A 68 -14.25 2.80 -6.09
N SER A 69 -12.98 2.40 -5.96
CA SER A 69 -12.33 1.50 -6.92
C SER A 69 -13.03 0.14 -7.05
N SER A 70 -13.27 -0.25 -8.30
CA SER A 70 -13.76 -1.57 -8.66
C SER A 70 -12.64 -2.55 -9.03
N VAL A 71 -11.40 -2.07 -9.12
CA VAL A 71 -10.22 -2.87 -9.47
C VAL A 71 -9.30 -3.03 -8.25
N PRO A 72 -8.40 -4.03 -8.26
CA PRO A 72 -7.46 -4.21 -7.15
C PRO A 72 -6.62 -2.97 -6.86
N VAL A 73 -6.46 -2.65 -5.58
CA VAL A 73 -5.68 -1.52 -5.08
C VAL A 73 -4.59 -2.00 -4.13
N LEU A 74 -3.37 -1.54 -4.35
CA LEU A 74 -2.27 -1.66 -3.40
C LEU A 74 -1.86 -0.27 -2.92
N GLY A 75 -1.98 -0.02 -1.62
CA GLY A 75 -1.48 1.20 -0.98
C GLY A 75 -0.13 0.97 -0.33
N VAL A 76 0.85 1.81 -0.65
CA VAL A 76 2.22 1.72 -0.12
C VAL A 76 2.51 2.92 0.77
N CYS A 77 2.89 2.70 2.00
CA CYS A 77 3.23 3.71 3.01
C CYS A 77 2.08 4.71 3.21
N LEU A 78 2.14 5.91 2.63
CA LEU A 78 1.02 6.86 2.65
C LEU A 78 -0.26 6.24 2.06
N GLY A 79 -0.15 5.45 1.00
CA GLY A 79 -1.28 4.74 0.40
C GLY A 79 -1.92 3.72 1.34
N HIS A 80 -1.13 3.04 2.16
CA HIS A 80 -1.61 2.15 3.22
C HIS A 80 -2.39 2.93 4.29
N GLN A 81 -1.87 4.07 4.72
CA GLN A 81 -2.54 4.96 5.66
C GLN A 81 -3.85 5.52 5.05
N ALA A 82 -3.84 5.82 3.77
CA ALA A 82 -5.03 6.26 3.04
C ALA A 82 -6.13 5.18 3.02
N ILE A 83 -5.76 3.91 2.93
CA ILE A 83 -6.70 2.78 3.07
C ILE A 83 -7.32 2.79 4.47
N GLY A 84 -6.52 2.91 5.50
CA GLY A 84 -7.04 3.03 6.87
C GLY A 84 -8.02 4.20 7.00
N ALA A 85 -7.63 5.38 6.56
CA ALA A 85 -8.46 6.59 6.62
C ALA A 85 -9.74 6.47 5.79
N ALA A 86 -9.69 5.82 4.62
CA ALA A 86 -10.83 5.62 3.73
C ALA A 86 -11.97 4.86 4.42
N PHE A 87 -11.66 3.94 5.30
CA PHE A 87 -12.63 3.11 6.02
C PHE A 87 -12.82 3.53 7.49
N GLY A 88 -12.27 4.67 7.90
CA GLY A 88 -12.56 5.29 9.19
C GLY A 88 -11.54 5.05 10.30
N ALA A 89 -10.41 4.41 10.01
CA ALA A 89 -9.33 4.28 10.99
C ALA A 89 -8.63 5.62 11.24
N LYS A 90 -8.07 5.77 12.43
CA LYS A 90 -7.28 6.94 12.81
C LYS A 90 -5.82 6.75 12.40
N ILE A 91 -5.22 7.82 11.90
CA ILE A 91 -3.79 7.88 11.59
C ILE A 91 -3.11 8.69 12.69
N ILE A 92 -2.17 8.06 13.36
CA ILE A 92 -1.48 8.63 14.53
C ILE A 92 0.03 8.64 14.33
N LYS A 93 0.75 9.37 15.17
CA LYS A 93 2.21 9.34 15.19
C LYS A 93 2.70 7.98 15.68
N ALA A 94 3.69 7.44 15.00
CA ALA A 94 4.39 6.24 15.46
C ALA A 94 5.16 6.55 16.76
N PRO A 95 5.39 5.53 17.63
CA PRO A 95 6.20 5.71 18.83
C PRO A 95 7.63 6.19 18.55
N GLU A 96 8.15 5.86 17.37
CA GLU A 96 9.46 6.28 16.87
C GLU A 96 9.35 6.72 15.42
N ILE A 97 10.24 7.63 15.00
CA ILE A 97 10.39 8.01 13.59
C ILE A 97 11.34 7.03 12.93
N PHE A 98 10.89 6.44 11.81
CA PHE A 98 11.70 5.49 11.05
C PHE A 98 12.15 6.09 9.73
N HIS A 99 13.44 6.07 9.50
CA HIS A 99 14.05 6.60 8.29
C HIS A 99 15.13 5.64 7.77
N GLY A 100 14.72 4.74 6.88
CA GLY A 100 15.60 3.72 6.31
C GLY A 100 15.97 2.60 7.27
N LYS A 101 15.19 2.37 8.33
CA LYS A 101 15.43 1.31 9.30
C LYS A 101 14.95 -0.03 8.74
N LEU A 102 15.82 -1.02 8.79
CA LEU A 102 15.46 -2.43 8.51
C LEU A 102 14.66 -2.99 9.71
N SER A 103 13.55 -3.63 9.42
CA SER A 103 12.66 -4.26 10.40
C SER A 103 12.08 -5.55 9.84
N GLU A 104 11.48 -6.37 10.70
CA GLU A 104 10.82 -7.60 10.27
C GLU A 104 9.31 -7.51 10.45
N VAL A 105 8.57 -7.95 9.44
CA VAL A 105 7.11 -8.04 9.45
C VAL A 105 6.70 -9.49 9.55
N ARG A 106 5.93 -9.80 10.59
CA ARG A 106 5.24 -11.08 10.71
C ARG A 106 3.88 -10.95 10.03
N HIS A 107 3.61 -11.84 9.09
CA HIS A 107 2.38 -11.82 8.30
C HIS A 107 1.70 -13.18 8.25
N ASN A 108 0.46 -13.21 7.70
CA ASN A 108 -0.38 -14.40 7.66
C ASN A 108 -0.03 -15.41 6.55
N GLN A 109 0.90 -15.10 5.68
CA GLN A 109 1.28 -15.91 4.51
C GLN A 109 0.12 -16.19 3.51
N GLU A 110 -0.92 -15.38 3.56
CA GLU A 110 -2.09 -15.49 2.69
C GLU A 110 -2.15 -14.34 1.69
N GLU A 111 -2.90 -14.52 0.61
CA GLU A 111 -3.17 -13.51 -0.42
C GLU A 111 -1.92 -12.76 -0.87
N LEU A 112 -1.77 -11.50 -0.47
CA LEU A 112 -0.63 -10.65 -0.85
C LEU A 112 0.73 -11.25 -0.45
N PHE A 113 0.77 -11.96 0.67
CA PHE A 113 1.96 -12.58 1.23
C PHE A 113 2.12 -14.06 0.91
N GLN A 114 1.32 -14.58 0.00
CA GLN A 114 1.43 -15.98 -0.42
C GLN A 114 2.82 -16.24 -1.01
N ASN A 115 3.47 -17.33 -0.57
CA ASN A 115 4.83 -17.72 -0.94
C ASN A 115 5.93 -16.76 -0.45
N ILE A 116 5.63 -15.87 0.48
CA ILE A 116 6.61 -15.01 1.14
C ILE A 116 6.89 -15.56 2.53
N GLU A 117 8.16 -15.67 2.89
CA GLU A 117 8.58 -16.09 4.23
C GLU A 117 8.07 -15.12 5.32
N SER A 118 7.69 -15.68 6.49
CA SER A 118 7.35 -14.88 7.66
C SER A 118 8.25 -15.29 8.83
N PRO A 119 8.95 -14.35 9.51
CA PRO A 119 8.94 -12.91 9.24
C PRO A 119 9.66 -12.52 7.96
N TYR A 120 9.32 -11.35 7.42
CA TYR A 120 9.84 -10.79 6.18
C TYR A 120 10.59 -9.49 6.45
N PRO A 121 11.87 -9.35 6.02
CA PRO A 121 12.63 -8.13 6.22
C PRO A 121 12.12 -7.00 5.33
N VAL A 122 11.94 -5.82 5.91
CA VAL A 122 11.39 -4.65 5.23
C VAL A 122 12.17 -3.39 5.60
N VAL A 123 12.13 -2.38 4.72
CA VAL A 123 12.66 -1.04 5.00
C VAL A 123 11.50 -0.11 5.30
N ARG A 124 11.65 0.70 6.33
CA ARG A 124 10.63 1.63 6.84
C ARG A 124 11.08 3.07 6.73
N TYR A 125 10.18 3.92 6.20
CA TYR A 125 10.36 5.37 6.08
C TYR A 125 9.06 6.05 6.47
N HIS A 126 8.65 5.96 7.75
CA HIS A 126 7.37 6.55 8.17
C HIS A 126 7.40 7.08 9.59
N SER A 127 6.63 8.14 9.82
CA SER A 127 6.39 8.74 11.14
C SER A 127 4.94 8.58 11.58
N LEU A 128 4.06 8.11 10.70
CA LEU A 128 2.64 7.87 10.97
C LEU A 128 2.31 6.39 10.82
N ILE A 129 1.30 5.95 11.55
CA ILE A 129 0.77 4.58 11.52
C ILE A 129 -0.75 4.60 11.61
N ILE A 130 -1.39 3.51 11.22
CA ILE A 130 -2.80 3.27 11.52
C ILE A 130 -2.91 2.87 12.98
N GLU A 131 -3.74 3.58 13.75
CA GLU A 131 -4.03 3.22 15.15
C GLU A 131 -4.80 1.89 15.19
N LYS A 132 -4.21 0.90 15.85
CA LYS A 132 -4.74 -0.48 15.89
C LYS A 132 -6.16 -0.55 16.45
N ASP A 133 -6.42 0.17 17.55
CA ASP A 133 -7.71 0.16 18.24
C ASP A 133 -8.82 0.84 17.43
N SER A 134 -8.46 1.65 16.43
CA SER A 134 -9.41 2.35 15.54
C SER A 134 -9.75 1.58 14.26
N LEU A 135 -9.12 0.42 14.04
CA LEU A 135 -9.30 -0.33 12.80
C LEU A 135 -10.76 -0.79 12.65
N PRO A 136 -11.45 -0.42 11.54
CA PRO A 136 -12.84 -0.80 11.34
C PRO A 136 -12.98 -2.29 10.98
N ASP A 137 -14.19 -2.82 11.14
CA ASP A 137 -14.49 -4.23 10.89
C ASP A 137 -14.28 -4.67 9.44
N GLU A 138 -14.35 -3.74 8.48
CA GLU A 138 -14.13 -4.00 7.05
C GLU A 138 -12.67 -4.35 6.72
N LEU A 139 -11.73 -3.94 7.57
CA LEU A 139 -10.31 -4.19 7.40
C LEU A 139 -9.82 -5.25 8.38
N GLU A 140 -8.86 -6.05 7.93
CA GLU A 140 -8.14 -6.98 8.79
C GLU A 140 -6.64 -6.73 8.73
N ILE A 141 -5.97 -6.99 9.86
CA ILE A 141 -4.52 -6.90 9.97
C ILE A 141 -3.92 -8.17 9.37
N THR A 142 -3.08 -8.02 8.36
CA THR A 142 -2.39 -9.13 7.70
C THR A 142 -0.91 -9.19 8.01
N GLY A 143 -0.35 -8.11 8.55
CA GLY A 143 1.03 -8.04 8.98
C GLY A 143 1.23 -7.06 10.13
N VAL A 144 2.12 -7.40 11.04
CA VAL A 144 2.53 -6.57 12.18
C VAL A 144 4.04 -6.54 12.30
N LEU A 145 4.56 -5.51 12.98
CA LEU A 145 5.97 -5.44 13.29
C LEU A 145 6.32 -6.57 14.27
N GLU A 146 7.37 -7.35 13.95
CA GLU A 146 7.75 -8.51 14.78
C GLU A 146 8.14 -8.10 16.21
N GLU A 147 8.89 -7.02 16.34
CA GLU A 147 9.35 -6.50 17.63
C GLU A 147 8.27 -5.76 18.44
N ASN A 148 7.18 -5.32 17.78
CA ASN A 148 6.04 -4.64 18.40
C ASN A 148 4.74 -4.91 17.65
N PRO A 149 4.00 -5.97 17.98
CA PRO A 149 2.77 -6.36 17.26
C PRO A 149 1.61 -5.37 17.32
N ASP A 150 1.73 -4.30 18.12
CA ASP A 150 0.73 -3.22 18.12
C ASP A 150 0.91 -2.26 16.94
N ILE A 151 2.01 -2.34 16.22
CA ILE A 151 2.25 -1.57 15.00
C ILE A 151 1.79 -2.38 13.80
N ILE A 152 0.73 -1.91 13.15
CA ILE A 152 0.19 -2.49 11.92
C ILE A 152 1.15 -2.23 10.77
N MET A 153 1.56 -3.27 10.06
CA MET A 153 2.45 -3.19 8.91
C MET A 153 1.79 -3.60 7.60
N ALA A 154 0.65 -4.25 7.65
CA ALA A 154 -0.15 -4.57 6.49
C ALA A 154 -1.61 -4.76 6.87
N VAL A 155 -2.50 -4.34 5.97
CA VAL A 155 -3.95 -4.51 6.10
C VAL A 155 -4.53 -5.00 4.77
N GLN A 156 -5.70 -5.62 4.83
CA GLN A 156 -6.51 -5.89 3.64
C GLN A 156 -8.00 -5.70 3.95
N HIS A 157 -8.76 -5.37 2.92
CA HIS A 157 -10.22 -5.34 3.02
C HIS A 157 -10.75 -6.78 2.96
N LYS A 158 -11.71 -7.11 3.83
CA LYS A 158 -12.25 -8.48 3.95
C LYS A 158 -13.01 -8.94 2.71
N GLU A 159 -13.64 -8.02 1.97
CA GLU A 159 -14.52 -8.35 0.83
C GLU A 159 -14.03 -7.80 -0.50
N ARG A 160 -13.19 -6.78 -0.51
CA ARG A 160 -12.70 -6.09 -1.71
C ARG A 160 -11.20 -6.32 -1.88
N PRO A 161 -10.68 -6.35 -3.12
CA PRO A 161 -9.26 -6.56 -3.37
C PRO A 161 -8.44 -5.28 -3.10
N ILE A 162 -8.45 -4.84 -1.84
CA ILE A 162 -7.73 -3.65 -1.37
C ILE A 162 -6.72 -4.09 -0.33
N TYR A 163 -5.45 -3.80 -0.59
CA TYR A 163 -4.31 -4.21 0.23
C TYR A 163 -3.43 -3.02 0.55
N GLY A 164 -2.91 -2.96 1.78
CA GLY A 164 -1.99 -1.92 2.21
C GLY A 164 -0.76 -2.49 2.88
N VAL A 165 0.41 -1.92 2.57
CA VAL A 165 1.67 -2.20 3.26
C VAL A 165 2.31 -0.91 3.72
N GLN A 166 2.73 -0.86 4.99
CA GLN A 166 3.36 0.32 5.59
C GLN A 166 4.81 0.50 5.14
N PHE A 167 5.46 -0.56 4.73
CA PHE A 167 6.84 -0.58 4.29
C PHE A 167 6.98 -0.28 2.79
N HIS A 168 8.22 -0.13 2.34
CA HIS A 168 8.57 0.13 0.94
C HIS A 168 9.09 -1.15 0.26
N PRO A 169 8.25 -1.90 -0.47
CA PRO A 169 8.69 -3.13 -1.13
C PRO A 169 9.79 -2.92 -2.16
N GLU A 170 9.84 -1.75 -2.79
CA GLU A 170 10.83 -1.37 -3.80
C GLU A 170 12.23 -1.14 -3.24
N SER A 171 12.38 -1.01 -1.93
CA SER A 171 13.65 -0.71 -1.26
C SER A 171 14.44 -1.95 -0.83
N ILE A 172 13.93 -3.16 -1.06
CA ILE A 172 14.54 -4.42 -0.62
C ILE A 172 14.93 -5.26 -1.82
N ASP A 173 15.91 -6.15 -1.60
CA ASP A 173 16.32 -7.15 -2.57
C ASP A 173 15.10 -7.92 -3.09
N THR A 174 14.88 -7.80 -4.36
CA THR A 174 13.62 -7.64 -5.06
C THR A 174 12.80 -8.91 -5.31
N HIS A 175 13.22 -10.07 -4.82
CA HIS A 175 12.56 -11.33 -5.17
C HIS A 175 11.08 -11.37 -4.74
N TYR A 176 10.80 -10.90 -3.54
CA TYR A 176 9.43 -10.91 -3.00
C TYR A 176 8.61 -9.68 -3.37
N GLY A 177 9.25 -8.57 -3.70
CA GLY A 177 8.55 -7.35 -4.05
C GLY A 177 7.74 -7.47 -5.35
N CYS A 178 8.26 -8.13 -6.38
CA CYS A 178 7.50 -8.41 -7.60
C CYS A 178 6.23 -9.21 -7.29
N LEU A 179 6.29 -10.16 -6.36
CA LEU A 179 5.11 -10.91 -5.93
C LEU A 179 4.03 -9.99 -5.34
N LEU A 180 4.41 -9.00 -4.54
CA LEU A 180 3.46 -8.03 -3.97
C LEU A 180 2.74 -7.21 -5.05
N TYR A 181 3.46 -6.76 -6.09
CA TYR A 181 2.88 -5.93 -7.15
C TYR A 181 2.13 -6.73 -8.21
N THR A 182 2.53 -7.97 -8.46
CA THR A 182 1.99 -8.81 -9.55
C THR A 182 1.09 -9.93 -9.08
N SER A 183 0.96 -10.15 -7.77
CA SER A 183 0.05 -11.17 -7.22
C SER A 183 -1.34 -11.04 -7.83
N PRO A 184 -1.90 -12.10 -8.39
CA PRO A 184 -3.29 -12.08 -8.79
C PRO A 184 -4.17 -11.89 -7.54
N SER A 185 -5.21 -11.09 -7.66
CA SER A 185 -6.25 -11.10 -6.64
C SER A 185 -6.83 -12.52 -6.55
N PRO A 186 -7.06 -13.08 -5.35
CA PRO A 186 -7.69 -14.39 -5.20
C PRO A 186 -9.03 -14.52 -5.90
N ARG A 187 -9.62 -13.39 -6.31
CA ARG A 187 -10.89 -13.31 -7.03
C ARG A 187 -10.73 -13.33 -8.55
N ASP A 188 -9.50 -13.32 -9.06
CA ASP A 188 -9.19 -13.39 -10.50
C ASP A 188 -8.93 -14.83 -10.98
N SER A 189 -9.09 -15.81 -10.10
CA SER A 189 -8.95 -17.25 -10.40
C SER A 189 -10.29 -17.93 -10.64
#